data_4c818a6ac2f5efd218cff1f34301edb3
#
_entry.id   4c818a6ac2f5efd218cff1f34301edb3
#
_cell.length_a   1.000
_cell.length_b   1.000
_cell.length_c   1.000
_cell.angle_alpha   90.00
_cell.angle_beta   90.00
_cell.angle_gamma   90.00
#
_symmetry.space_group_name_H-M   'P 1'
#
loop_
_entity.id
_entity.type
_entity.pdbx_description
1 polymer ?
#
loop_
_entity_poly.entity_id
_entity_poly.type
_entity_poly.pdbx_seq_one_letter_code
_entity_poly.pdbx_strand_id
1 'polypeptide(L)'
;GGGLYRFNFLSPNPNNWTATKIFQTAAKQPITAAPAVFRNSADKYTVIAGTGSEIYQEDLAAKDPQSLYGIFDDLALEGSAAQVADYELLSQTLSSENITTSAGTVEIRKSSNNAIVADRHKGWKINFDASNGERITVKPSIMGNSVLLATRIYEQEVVENTGDDPCLDQTKRASSSAYSWLMQFNTSNGGLIPADNKSVYIDFNLGNSARFGSSSTQQYMISGQKLKNLTSVT
;
A
#
# COMPACT_ATOMS: atom_id res chain seq x y z
N GLY A 1 -5.53 13.87 -6.58
CA GLY A 1 -4.43 12.94 -6.40
C GLY A 1 -3.42 13.43 -5.39
N GLY A 2 -2.53 12.56 -4.95
CA GLY A 2 -1.44 12.87 -4.04
C GLY A 2 -0.13 13.21 -4.78
N GLY A 3 0.70 14.07 -4.19
CA GLY A 3 2.02 14.40 -4.72
C GLY A 3 3.13 13.90 -3.78
N LEU A 4 4.20 13.37 -4.35
CA LEU A 4 5.43 13.06 -3.64
C LEU A 4 6.46 14.16 -3.92
N TYR A 5 7.04 14.70 -2.86
CA TYR A 5 8.03 15.77 -2.93
C TYR A 5 9.28 15.42 -2.14
N ARG A 6 10.43 15.74 -2.70
CA ARG A 6 11.72 15.76 -2.00
C ARG A 6 12.05 17.17 -1.59
N PHE A 7 12.43 17.36 -0.34
CA PHE A 7 12.92 18.63 0.19
C PHE A 7 14.42 18.54 0.47
N ASN A 8 15.17 19.54 0.03
CA ASN A 8 16.60 19.66 0.30
C ASN A 8 16.85 20.82 1.27
N PHE A 9 17.28 20.51 2.48
CA PHE A 9 17.60 21.44 3.56
C PHE A 9 19.09 21.46 3.92
N LEU A 10 19.97 20.98 3.04
CA LEU A 10 21.40 20.86 3.31
C LEU A 10 22.10 22.21 3.42
N SER A 11 21.59 23.25 2.78
CA SER A 11 22.15 24.58 2.89
C SER A 11 21.82 25.21 4.25
N PRO A 12 22.79 25.85 4.93
CA PRO A 12 22.51 26.65 6.12
C PRO A 12 21.69 27.91 5.81
N ASN A 13 21.63 28.34 4.55
CA ASN A 13 20.80 29.46 4.12
C ASN A 13 19.43 28.92 3.63
N PRO A 14 18.30 29.28 4.30
CA PRO A 14 16.97 28.83 3.91
C PRO A 14 16.55 29.23 2.49
N ASN A 15 17.12 30.31 1.94
CA ASN A 15 16.84 30.75 0.57
C ASN A 15 17.32 29.76 -0.50
N ASN A 16 18.21 28.84 -0.12
CA ASN A 16 18.72 27.78 -0.99
C ASN A 16 17.99 26.45 -0.79
N TRP A 17 16.97 26.40 0.05
CA TRP A 17 16.16 25.20 0.21
C TRP A 17 15.30 24.98 -1.02
N THR A 18 15.21 23.72 -1.44
CA THR A 18 14.44 23.37 -2.63
C THR A 18 13.38 22.32 -2.32
N ALA A 19 12.28 22.36 -3.07
CA ALA A 19 11.24 21.35 -3.08
C ALA A 19 11.09 20.83 -4.51
N THR A 20 11.38 19.55 -4.70
CA THR A 20 11.31 18.90 -6.01
C THR A 20 10.15 17.91 -6.00
N LYS A 21 9.17 18.10 -6.90
CA LYS A 21 8.13 17.10 -7.11
C LYS A 21 8.73 15.90 -7.83
N ILE A 22 8.68 14.71 -7.21
CA ILE A 22 9.21 13.49 -7.81
C ILE A 22 8.11 12.65 -8.49
N PHE A 23 6.86 12.72 -8.01
CA PHE A 23 5.76 11.99 -8.62
C PHE A 23 4.40 12.63 -8.31
N GLN A 24 3.43 12.41 -9.19
CA GLN A 24 2.02 12.77 -9.02
C GLN A 24 1.15 11.57 -9.29
N THR A 25 0.35 11.14 -8.30
CA THR A 25 -0.63 10.07 -8.47
C THR A 25 -1.78 10.48 -9.39
N ALA A 26 -2.52 9.52 -9.89
CA ALA A 26 -3.74 9.76 -10.66
C ALA A 26 -4.80 10.53 -9.85
N ALA A 27 -5.81 11.06 -10.54
CA ALA A 27 -6.95 11.69 -9.89
C ALA A 27 -7.61 10.71 -8.90
N LYS A 28 -8.10 11.24 -7.78
CA LYS A 28 -8.76 10.47 -6.71
C LYS A 28 -7.88 9.42 -6.00
N GLN A 29 -6.57 9.55 -6.11
CA GLN A 29 -5.60 8.73 -5.40
C GLN A 29 -4.82 9.56 -4.38
N PRO A 30 -5.42 9.94 -3.24
CA PRO A 30 -4.73 10.70 -2.20
C PRO A 30 -3.67 9.82 -1.51
N ILE A 31 -2.58 10.43 -1.06
CA ILE A 31 -1.59 9.82 -0.19
C ILE A 31 -1.84 10.36 1.22
N THR A 32 -2.37 9.52 2.11
CA THR A 32 -2.70 9.90 3.49
C THR A 32 -1.76 9.27 4.51
N ALA A 33 -1.06 8.19 4.14
CA ALA A 33 -0.03 7.58 4.94
C ALA A 33 1.37 8.08 4.55
N ALA A 34 2.27 8.16 5.52
CA ALA A 34 3.66 8.50 5.25
C ALA A 34 4.31 7.47 4.32
N PRO A 35 5.14 7.87 3.34
CA PRO A 35 5.88 6.94 2.50
C PRO A 35 6.96 6.20 3.31
N ALA A 36 7.36 5.04 2.81
CA ALA A 36 8.58 4.37 3.21
C ALA A 36 9.67 4.66 2.18
N VAL A 37 10.93 4.71 2.63
CA VAL A 37 12.07 5.02 1.76
C VAL A 37 13.09 3.91 1.88
N PHE A 38 13.45 3.31 0.76
CA PHE A 38 14.50 2.30 0.64
C PHE A 38 15.69 2.87 -0.13
N ARG A 39 16.90 2.70 0.42
CA ARG A 39 18.12 3.18 -0.21
C ARG A 39 18.69 2.10 -1.14
N ASN A 40 18.72 2.38 -2.43
CA ASN A 40 19.28 1.47 -3.43
C ASN A 40 20.81 1.59 -3.54
N SER A 41 21.31 2.84 -3.49
CA SER A 41 22.74 3.17 -3.55
C SER A 41 23.01 4.53 -2.88
N ALA A 42 24.21 5.10 -3.02
CA ALA A 42 24.60 6.33 -2.34
C ALA A 42 23.58 7.48 -2.52
N ASP A 43 23.12 7.72 -3.76
CA ASP A 43 22.26 8.86 -4.10
C ASP A 43 20.96 8.44 -4.77
N LYS A 44 20.59 7.15 -4.67
CA LYS A 44 19.38 6.58 -5.30
C LYS A 44 18.50 5.89 -4.27
N TYR A 45 17.23 6.22 -4.31
CA TYR A 45 16.24 5.72 -3.37
C TYR A 45 15.01 5.20 -4.11
N THR A 46 14.30 4.27 -3.47
CA THR A 46 12.92 3.93 -3.85
C THR A 46 11.99 4.50 -2.79
N VAL A 47 11.13 5.43 -3.21
CA VAL A 47 10.09 6.02 -2.36
C VAL A 47 8.80 5.23 -2.57
N ILE A 48 8.35 4.53 -1.52
CA ILE A 48 7.20 3.63 -1.60
C ILE A 48 6.01 4.26 -0.90
N ALA A 49 4.95 4.52 -1.65
CA ALA A 49 3.75 5.17 -1.17
C ALA A 49 2.49 4.44 -1.65
N GLY A 50 1.57 4.22 -0.71
CA GLY A 50 0.23 3.74 -1.02
C GLY A 50 -0.76 4.88 -1.13
N THR A 51 -1.84 4.66 -1.87
CA THR A 51 -2.92 5.63 -2.00
C THR A 51 -4.20 5.15 -1.31
N GLY A 52 -5.01 6.09 -0.89
CA GLY A 52 -6.28 5.89 -0.22
C GLY A 52 -6.51 6.91 0.88
N SER A 53 -7.75 7.01 1.34
CA SER A 53 -8.17 7.85 2.46
C SER A 53 -9.20 7.11 3.32
N GLU A 54 -9.15 7.35 4.61
CA GLU A 54 -10.15 6.97 5.60
C GLU A 54 -10.35 8.09 6.63
N ILE A 55 -10.17 9.34 6.17
CA ILE A 55 -10.23 10.53 7.04
C ILE A 55 -11.67 10.95 7.26
N TYR A 56 -12.50 10.85 6.23
CA TYR A 56 -13.91 11.22 6.24
C TYR A 56 -14.80 9.99 6.12
N GLN A 57 -16.04 10.11 6.58
CA GLN A 57 -17.01 9.02 6.52
C GLN A 57 -17.31 8.59 5.07
N GLU A 58 -17.33 9.54 4.16
CA GLU A 58 -17.55 9.32 2.73
C GLU A 58 -16.44 8.48 2.10
N ASP A 59 -15.22 8.56 2.65
CA ASP A 59 -14.09 7.76 2.16
C ASP A 59 -14.37 6.25 2.28
N LEU A 60 -15.12 5.83 3.32
CA LEU A 60 -15.39 4.41 3.55
C LEU A 60 -16.24 3.79 2.43
N ALA A 61 -17.09 4.58 1.78
CA ALA A 61 -17.91 4.15 0.66
C ALA A 61 -17.21 4.30 -0.70
N ALA A 62 -16.09 5.03 -0.75
CA ALA A 62 -15.39 5.31 -2.00
C ALA A 62 -14.76 4.03 -2.58
N LYS A 63 -14.97 3.80 -3.88
CA LYS A 63 -14.41 2.67 -4.64
C LYS A 63 -13.52 3.12 -5.80
N ASP A 64 -12.97 4.34 -5.69
CA ASP A 64 -12.01 4.81 -6.69
C ASP A 64 -10.75 3.93 -6.67
N PRO A 65 -10.17 3.60 -7.84
CA PRO A 65 -9.00 2.73 -7.93
C PRO A 65 -7.82 3.31 -7.14
N GLN A 66 -7.24 2.52 -6.26
CA GLN A 66 -6.06 2.89 -5.48
C GLN A 66 -4.86 2.05 -5.91
N SER A 67 -3.67 2.49 -5.54
CA SER A 67 -2.42 1.87 -6.00
C SER A 67 -1.32 1.93 -4.94
N LEU A 68 -0.37 1.01 -5.07
CA LEU A 68 0.94 1.09 -4.44
C LEU A 68 1.97 1.53 -5.50
N TYR A 69 2.78 2.50 -5.17
CA TYR A 69 3.84 3.03 -6.03
C TYR A 69 5.21 2.86 -5.38
N GLY A 70 6.20 2.48 -6.17
CA GLY A 70 7.62 2.55 -5.82
C GLY A 70 8.34 3.44 -6.83
N ILE A 71 8.67 4.65 -6.44
CA ILE A 71 9.26 5.67 -7.31
C ILE A 71 10.77 5.71 -7.10
N PHE A 72 11.54 5.59 -8.17
CA PHE A 72 12.99 5.70 -8.12
C PHE A 72 13.38 7.18 -8.11
N ASP A 73 13.90 7.63 -7.00
CA ASP A 73 14.38 8.99 -6.81
C ASP A 73 15.90 9.04 -6.89
N ASP A 74 16.42 9.77 -7.87
CA ASP A 74 17.85 10.04 -8.06
C ASP A 74 18.14 11.46 -7.56
N LEU A 75 18.93 11.58 -6.49
CA LEU A 75 19.25 12.87 -5.88
C LEU A 75 20.06 13.81 -6.78
N ALA A 76 20.67 13.27 -7.84
CA ALA A 76 21.38 14.10 -8.85
C ALA A 76 20.42 14.85 -9.77
N LEU A 77 19.13 14.48 -9.79
CA LEU A 77 18.12 15.10 -10.64
C LEU A 77 17.30 16.14 -9.86
N GLU A 78 17.00 17.27 -10.50
CA GLU A 78 16.21 18.35 -9.94
C GLU A 78 15.11 18.82 -10.90
N GLY A 79 14.11 19.53 -10.38
CA GLY A 79 13.02 20.09 -11.17
C GLY A 79 12.25 19.04 -11.97
N SER A 80 11.97 19.32 -13.23
CA SER A 80 11.22 18.40 -14.12
C SER A 80 11.98 17.12 -14.47
N ALA A 81 13.32 17.13 -14.41
CA ALA A 81 14.13 15.94 -14.68
C ALA A 81 13.98 14.87 -13.60
N ALA A 82 13.68 15.28 -12.36
CA ALA A 82 13.42 14.37 -11.25
C ALA A 82 11.99 13.79 -11.25
N GLN A 83 11.07 14.40 -11.99
CA GLN A 83 9.68 13.99 -11.99
C GLN A 83 9.47 12.74 -12.83
N VAL A 84 8.95 11.69 -12.20
CA VAL A 84 8.60 10.42 -12.86
C VAL A 84 7.15 10.50 -13.38
N ALA A 85 6.95 10.09 -14.62
CA ALA A 85 5.62 9.99 -15.22
C ALA A 85 5.02 8.59 -15.04
N ASP A 86 3.69 8.48 -15.01
CA ASP A 86 3.00 7.20 -14.79
C ASP A 86 3.35 6.14 -15.85
N TYR A 87 3.57 6.54 -17.11
CA TYR A 87 3.96 5.63 -18.19
C TYR A 87 5.40 5.10 -18.06
N GLU A 88 6.23 5.68 -17.21
CA GLU A 88 7.59 5.22 -16.89
C GLU A 88 7.60 4.18 -15.77
N LEU A 89 6.43 3.82 -15.23
CA LEU A 89 6.32 2.83 -14.17
C LEU A 89 6.11 1.42 -14.73
N LEU A 90 6.87 0.48 -14.22
CA LEU A 90 6.61 -0.95 -14.43
C LEU A 90 5.33 -1.35 -13.70
N SER A 91 4.37 -1.93 -14.41
CA SER A 91 3.17 -2.47 -13.76
C SER A 91 3.39 -3.92 -13.33
N GLN A 92 3.09 -4.18 -12.05
CA GLN A 92 2.86 -5.54 -11.54
C GLN A 92 1.37 -5.76 -11.35
N THR A 93 0.94 -7.01 -11.43
CA THR A 93 -0.45 -7.42 -11.26
C THR A 93 -0.59 -8.32 -10.04
N LEU A 94 -1.75 -8.30 -9.40
CA LEU A 94 -2.12 -9.23 -8.34
C LEU A 94 -3.07 -10.29 -8.91
N SER A 95 -2.86 -11.52 -8.50
CA SER A 95 -3.76 -12.64 -8.75
C SER A 95 -4.07 -13.36 -7.44
N SER A 96 -5.31 -13.84 -7.28
CA SER A 96 -5.71 -14.64 -6.13
C SER A 96 -5.73 -16.12 -6.50
N GLU A 97 -5.37 -16.98 -5.55
CA GLU A 97 -5.53 -18.43 -5.64
C GLU A 97 -5.90 -19.00 -4.27
N ASN A 98 -6.59 -20.13 -4.29
CA ASN A 98 -6.91 -20.88 -3.08
C ASN A 98 -5.86 -21.96 -2.84
N ILE A 99 -5.26 -21.99 -1.66
CA ILE A 99 -4.36 -23.05 -1.21
C ILE A 99 -5.02 -23.86 -0.10
N THR A 100 -4.82 -25.19 -0.12
CA THR A 100 -5.28 -26.07 0.95
C THR A 100 -4.15 -26.27 1.95
N THR A 101 -4.43 -25.95 3.20
CA THR A 101 -3.53 -26.13 4.34
C THR A 101 -4.10 -27.17 5.31
N SER A 102 -3.34 -27.56 6.32
CA SER A 102 -3.85 -28.41 7.41
C SER A 102 -4.99 -27.76 8.21
N ALA A 103 -5.12 -26.43 8.14
CA ALA A 103 -6.16 -25.65 8.82
C ALA A 103 -7.38 -25.35 7.92
N GLY A 104 -7.38 -25.82 6.66
CA GLY A 104 -8.44 -25.57 5.69
C GLY A 104 -7.95 -24.87 4.43
N THR A 105 -8.89 -24.47 3.58
CA THR A 105 -8.60 -23.70 2.36
C THR A 105 -8.49 -22.22 2.69
N VAL A 106 -7.39 -21.59 2.22
CA VAL A 106 -7.10 -20.17 2.44
C VAL A 106 -6.88 -19.50 1.08
N GLU A 107 -7.50 -18.36 0.88
CA GLU A 107 -7.20 -17.51 -0.26
C GLU A 107 -5.88 -16.77 -0.03
N ILE A 108 -5.02 -16.77 -1.03
CA ILE A 108 -3.76 -16.03 -1.06
C ILE A 108 -3.69 -15.15 -2.29
N ARG A 109 -2.88 -14.10 -2.24
CA ARG A 109 -2.57 -13.27 -3.41
C ARG A 109 -1.11 -13.40 -3.80
N LYS A 110 -0.85 -13.34 -5.09
CA LYS A 110 0.48 -13.33 -5.68
C LYS A 110 0.66 -12.12 -6.56
N SER A 111 1.82 -11.46 -6.43
CA SER A 111 2.25 -10.46 -7.41
C SER A 111 2.88 -11.14 -8.62
N SER A 112 2.72 -10.54 -9.80
CA SER A 112 3.62 -10.85 -10.92
C SER A 112 5.07 -10.50 -10.56
N ASN A 113 6.02 -10.92 -11.38
CA ASN A 113 7.44 -10.61 -11.18
C ASN A 113 8.07 -10.09 -12.48
N ASN A 114 7.46 -9.07 -13.05
CA ASN A 114 7.99 -8.40 -14.24
C ASN A 114 9.30 -7.70 -13.89
N ALA A 115 10.25 -7.72 -14.82
CA ALA A 115 11.57 -7.15 -14.61
C ALA A 115 11.62 -5.65 -14.93
N ILE A 116 12.38 -4.89 -14.13
CA ILE A 116 12.72 -3.51 -14.44
C ILE A 116 13.63 -3.49 -15.68
N VAL A 117 13.31 -2.61 -16.63
CA VAL A 117 14.17 -2.23 -17.76
C VAL A 117 14.74 -0.87 -17.43
N ALA A 118 16.07 -0.80 -17.20
CA ALA A 118 16.74 0.37 -16.59
C ALA A 118 16.50 1.68 -17.35
N ASP A 119 16.54 1.65 -18.69
CA ASP A 119 16.39 2.86 -19.51
C ASP A 119 14.92 3.28 -19.71
N ARG A 120 13.97 2.45 -19.31
CA ARG A 120 12.54 2.67 -19.50
C ARG A 120 11.81 2.96 -18.20
N HIS A 121 12.12 2.19 -17.15
CA HIS A 121 11.35 2.23 -15.92
C HIS A 121 12.04 3.06 -14.84
N LYS A 122 11.35 4.07 -14.36
CA LYS A 122 11.76 4.93 -13.25
C LYS A 122 11.01 4.61 -11.95
N GLY A 123 10.46 3.43 -11.88
CA GLY A 123 9.71 2.94 -10.74
C GLY A 123 8.78 1.79 -11.12
N TRP A 124 7.92 1.44 -10.21
CA TRP A 124 6.91 0.39 -10.38
C TRP A 124 5.60 0.76 -9.71
N LYS A 125 4.53 0.10 -10.12
CA LYS A 125 3.21 0.25 -9.50
C LYS A 125 2.44 -1.06 -9.47
N ILE A 126 1.54 -1.15 -8.50
CA ILE A 126 0.53 -2.19 -8.36
C ILE A 126 -0.82 -1.49 -8.22
N ASN A 127 -1.75 -1.78 -9.11
CA ASN A 127 -3.12 -1.28 -8.99
C ASN A 127 -3.96 -2.29 -8.24
N PHE A 128 -4.75 -1.83 -7.27
CA PHE A 128 -5.73 -2.65 -6.57
C PHE A 128 -7.04 -2.72 -7.34
N ASP A 129 -7.85 -3.74 -7.04
CA ASP A 129 -9.17 -3.88 -7.62
C ASP A 129 -10.09 -2.75 -7.13
N ALA A 130 -10.59 -1.96 -8.06
CA ALA A 130 -11.52 -0.87 -7.78
C ALA A 130 -12.89 -1.36 -7.30
N SER A 131 -13.26 -2.60 -7.60
CA SER A 131 -14.60 -3.13 -7.29
C SER A 131 -14.89 -3.18 -5.79
N ASN A 132 -13.83 -3.40 -4.98
CA ASN A 132 -13.93 -3.52 -3.53
C ASN A 132 -13.44 -2.28 -2.76
N GLY A 133 -12.86 -1.28 -3.43
CA GLY A 133 -12.36 -0.06 -2.79
C GLY A 133 -11.12 -0.28 -1.93
N GLU A 134 -10.30 -1.27 -2.25
CA GLU A 134 -9.05 -1.56 -1.54
C GLU A 134 -8.09 -0.38 -1.57
N ARG A 135 -7.53 -0.04 -0.41
CA ARG A 135 -6.71 1.17 -0.21
C ARG A 135 -5.59 0.95 0.79
N ILE A 136 -4.60 1.85 0.78
CA ILE A 136 -3.51 1.87 1.75
C ILE A 136 -3.58 3.17 2.55
N THR A 137 -3.85 3.05 3.84
CA THR A 137 -3.94 4.15 4.81
C THR A 137 -2.95 3.99 5.96
N VAL A 138 -2.15 2.93 5.91
CA VAL A 138 -1.09 2.63 6.88
C VAL A 138 0.27 2.73 6.21
N LYS A 139 1.24 3.35 6.90
CA LYS A 139 2.61 3.48 6.39
C LYS A 139 3.19 2.09 6.10
N PRO A 140 3.73 1.85 4.89
CA PRO A 140 4.48 0.64 4.59
C PRO A 140 5.73 0.50 5.47
N SER A 141 6.12 -0.74 5.78
CA SER A 141 7.34 -1.04 6.54
C SER A 141 8.35 -1.74 5.63
N ILE A 142 9.62 -1.35 5.72
CA ILE A 142 10.71 -1.96 4.93
C ILE A 142 11.53 -2.86 5.83
N MET A 143 11.81 -4.06 5.34
CA MET A 143 12.73 -5.02 5.95
C MET A 143 13.62 -5.64 4.87
N GLY A 144 14.93 -5.35 4.95
CA GLY A 144 15.85 -5.76 3.90
C GLY A 144 15.40 -5.26 2.53
N ASN A 145 15.25 -6.17 1.58
CA ASN A 145 14.81 -5.87 0.21
C ASN A 145 13.30 -5.99 0.00
N SER A 146 12.52 -6.07 1.07
CA SER A 146 11.08 -6.20 0.98
C SER A 146 10.34 -5.04 1.64
N VAL A 147 9.17 -4.73 1.12
CA VAL A 147 8.19 -3.84 1.71
C VAL A 147 6.99 -4.66 2.15
N LEU A 148 6.62 -4.47 3.42
CA LEU A 148 5.44 -5.05 4.04
C LEU A 148 4.39 -3.96 4.17
N LEU A 149 3.16 -4.24 3.79
CA LEU A 149 2.05 -3.31 3.90
C LEU A 149 0.75 -4.02 4.25
N ALA A 150 -0.18 -3.28 4.85
CA ALA A 150 -1.56 -3.69 5.01
C ALA A 150 -2.45 -2.81 4.15
N THR A 151 -3.37 -3.44 3.43
CA THR A 151 -4.46 -2.73 2.77
C THR A 151 -5.72 -2.75 3.63
N ARG A 152 -6.69 -1.92 3.28
CA ARG A 152 -8.01 -1.89 3.90
C ARG A 152 -9.10 -1.92 2.85
N ILE A 153 -10.14 -2.69 3.16
CA ILE A 153 -11.36 -2.80 2.38
C ILE A 153 -12.51 -2.62 3.35
N TYR A 154 -13.46 -1.75 3.00
CA TYR A 154 -14.66 -1.51 3.78
C TYR A 154 -15.87 -2.07 3.04
N GLU A 155 -16.60 -2.95 3.70
CA GLU A 155 -17.89 -3.43 3.23
C GLU A 155 -18.98 -2.71 4.01
N GLN A 156 -19.87 -2.03 3.29
CA GLN A 156 -21.05 -1.43 3.87
C GLN A 156 -22.24 -2.32 3.56
N GLU A 157 -22.77 -2.97 4.57
CA GLU A 157 -24.09 -3.60 4.48
C GLU A 157 -25.16 -2.57 4.84
N VAL A 158 -26.01 -2.27 3.88
CA VAL A 158 -27.25 -1.53 4.14
C VAL A 158 -28.28 -2.54 4.61
N VAL A 159 -28.46 -2.66 5.92
CA VAL A 159 -29.56 -3.47 6.46
C VAL A 159 -30.86 -2.67 6.27
N GLU A 160 -31.65 -3.05 5.28
CA GLU A 160 -33.02 -2.57 5.15
C GLU A 160 -33.85 -3.22 6.26
N ASN A 161 -34.34 -2.41 7.17
CA ASN A 161 -35.30 -2.89 8.17
C ASN A 161 -36.65 -3.08 7.47
N THR A 162 -36.98 -4.32 7.07
CA THR A 162 -38.25 -4.70 6.48
C THR A 162 -39.35 -4.95 7.53
N GLY A 163 -39.24 -4.33 8.70
CA GLY A 163 -40.28 -4.41 9.73
C GLY A 163 -41.51 -3.58 9.34
N ASP A 164 -42.68 -4.21 9.35
CA ASP A 164 -44.00 -3.59 9.08
C ASP A 164 -44.48 -2.58 10.14
N ASP A 165 -43.58 -2.08 10.98
CA ASP A 165 -43.92 -1.09 12.00
C ASP A 165 -43.65 0.34 11.50
N PRO A 166 -44.71 1.10 11.16
CA PRO A 166 -44.54 2.47 10.65
C PRO A 166 -44.06 3.47 11.71
N CYS A 167 -43.96 3.07 12.96
CA CYS A 167 -43.46 3.89 14.08
C CYS A 167 -41.98 3.65 14.38
N LEU A 168 -41.35 2.62 13.82
CA LEU A 168 -39.94 2.44 13.87
C LEU A 168 -39.28 3.34 12.83
N ASP A 169 -38.54 4.32 13.31
CA ASP A 169 -37.70 5.18 12.51
C ASP A 169 -36.89 4.32 11.50
N GLN A 170 -37.14 4.52 10.20
CA GLN A 170 -36.46 3.79 9.11
C GLN A 170 -34.99 4.24 9.02
N THR A 171 -34.28 4.24 10.11
CA THR A 171 -32.86 4.49 10.14
C THR A 171 -32.15 3.27 9.53
N LYS A 172 -31.76 3.41 8.26
CA LYS A 172 -30.85 2.49 7.61
C LYS A 172 -29.60 2.39 8.47
N ARG A 173 -29.49 1.33 9.25
CA ARG A 173 -28.26 1.04 9.99
C ARG A 173 -27.26 0.46 8.97
N ALA A 174 -26.34 1.29 8.51
CA ALA A 174 -25.17 0.79 7.80
C ALA A 174 -24.25 0.11 8.81
N SER A 175 -24.12 -1.21 8.76
CA SER A 175 -23.02 -1.89 9.43
C SER A 175 -21.81 -1.85 8.47
N SER A 176 -20.67 -1.37 8.94
CA SER A 176 -19.44 -1.43 8.17
C SER A 176 -18.54 -2.50 8.78
N SER A 177 -18.19 -3.50 8.01
CA SER A 177 -17.09 -4.42 8.31
C SER A 177 -15.83 -3.97 7.56
N ALA A 178 -14.68 -4.19 8.17
CA ALA A 178 -13.41 -3.90 7.53
C ALA A 178 -12.53 -5.14 7.56
N TYR A 179 -11.91 -5.47 6.43
CA TYR A 179 -10.89 -6.49 6.36
C TYR A 179 -9.64 -5.96 5.66
N SER A 180 -8.54 -6.69 5.78
CA SER A 180 -7.24 -6.23 5.35
C SER A 180 -6.45 -7.37 4.76
N TRP A 181 -5.75 -7.07 3.65
CA TRP A 181 -4.67 -7.93 3.17
C TRP A 181 -3.35 -7.47 3.76
N LEU A 182 -2.56 -8.42 4.26
CA LEU A 182 -1.17 -8.19 4.58
C LEU A 182 -0.33 -8.68 3.40
N MET A 183 0.44 -7.78 2.80
CA MET A 183 1.18 -8.06 1.57
C MET A 183 2.64 -7.71 1.73
N GLN A 184 3.50 -8.47 1.05
CA GLN A 184 4.94 -8.26 1.03
C GLN A 184 5.45 -8.32 -0.41
N PHE A 185 6.22 -7.30 -0.81
CA PHE A 185 6.74 -7.14 -2.16
C PHE A 185 8.23 -6.83 -2.16
N ASN A 186 8.89 -7.11 -3.28
CA ASN A 186 10.27 -6.68 -3.50
C ASN A 186 10.32 -5.16 -3.69
N THR A 187 11.21 -4.48 -2.94
CA THR A 187 11.37 -3.03 -3.02
C THR A 187 11.86 -2.56 -4.40
N SER A 188 12.58 -3.41 -5.13
CA SER A 188 13.23 -3.04 -6.40
C SER A 188 12.28 -3.04 -7.60
N ASN A 189 11.23 -3.88 -7.60
CA ASN A 189 10.32 -4.00 -8.74
C ASN A 189 8.84 -4.17 -8.38
N GLY A 190 8.49 -4.20 -7.08
CA GLY A 190 7.11 -4.44 -6.63
C GLY A 190 6.61 -5.87 -6.86
N GLY A 191 7.48 -6.76 -7.29
CA GLY A 191 7.15 -8.15 -7.59
C GLY A 191 7.37 -9.12 -6.43
N LEU A 192 7.44 -10.40 -6.76
CA LEU A 192 7.70 -11.48 -5.82
C LEU A 192 9.05 -11.30 -5.12
N ILE A 193 9.13 -11.74 -3.87
CA ILE A 193 10.39 -11.79 -3.13
C ILE A 193 11.22 -12.98 -3.62
N PRO A 194 12.49 -12.78 -4.01
CA PRO A 194 13.26 -13.82 -4.71
C PRO A 194 13.56 -15.07 -3.88
N ALA A 195 13.58 -14.99 -2.54
CA ALA A 195 14.13 -16.06 -1.69
C ALA A 195 13.35 -17.37 -1.73
N ASP A 196 12.03 -17.34 -1.97
CA ASP A 196 11.19 -18.54 -1.85
C ASP A 196 10.21 -18.77 -3.01
N ASN A 197 10.18 -17.93 -4.03
CA ASN A 197 9.17 -17.94 -5.10
C ASN A 197 7.70 -17.98 -4.57
N LYS A 198 7.50 -17.69 -3.30
CA LYS A 198 6.22 -17.81 -2.60
C LYS A 198 5.98 -16.56 -1.75
N SER A 199 5.66 -15.45 -2.39
CA SER A 199 5.05 -14.35 -1.65
C SER A 199 3.60 -14.73 -1.37
N VAL A 200 3.37 -15.33 -0.24
CA VAL A 200 2.04 -15.70 0.23
C VAL A 200 1.46 -14.53 1.00
N TYR A 201 0.30 -14.06 0.57
CA TYR A 201 -0.44 -12.98 1.21
C TYR A 201 -1.63 -13.59 1.92
N ILE A 202 -1.75 -13.31 3.20
CA ILE A 202 -2.81 -13.88 4.03
C ILE A 202 -3.78 -12.78 4.40
N ASP A 203 -5.06 -13.07 4.30
CA ASP A 203 -6.11 -12.21 4.80
C ASP A 203 -6.08 -12.19 6.34
N PHE A 204 -5.96 -10.97 6.89
CA PHE A 204 -6.07 -10.73 8.31
C PHE A 204 -7.11 -9.64 8.56
N ASN A 205 -8.07 -9.94 9.40
CA ASN A 205 -8.91 -8.91 9.97
C ASN A 205 -8.10 -8.11 10.99
N LEU A 206 -7.55 -6.98 10.56
CA LEU A 206 -6.59 -6.19 11.33
C LEU A 206 -7.23 -5.14 12.23
N GLY A 207 -8.51 -4.91 12.17
CA GLY A 207 -9.12 -3.79 12.90
C GLY A 207 -8.42 -2.43 12.63
N ASN A 208 -8.84 -1.39 13.34
CA ASN A 208 -8.41 -0.01 13.05
C ASN A 208 -7.02 0.37 13.58
N SER A 209 -6.34 -0.47 14.34
CA SER A 209 -5.09 -0.16 15.03
C SER A 209 -3.88 -0.99 14.59
N ALA A 210 -3.90 -1.51 13.39
CA ALA A 210 -2.77 -2.29 12.88
C ALA A 210 -1.51 -1.42 12.75
N ARG A 211 -0.41 -1.91 13.29
CA ARG A 211 0.93 -1.30 13.18
C ARG A 211 1.95 -2.38 12.87
N PHE A 212 3.01 -2.00 12.18
CA PHE A 212 4.15 -2.86 11.95
C PHE A 212 5.30 -2.49 12.86
N GLY A 213 5.84 -3.51 13.55
CA GLY A 213 7.09 -3.40 14.29
C GLY A 213 8.14 -4.31 13.68
N SER A 214 9.41 -4.00 13.86
CA SER A 214 10.54 -4.85 13.44
C SER A 214 11.52 -5.01 14.60
N SER A 215 12.09 -6.20 14.71
CA SER A 215 13.27 -6.46 15.50
C SER A 215 14.43 -6.84 14.57
N SER A 216 15.66 -6.98 15.09
CA SER A 216 16.83 -7.32 14.29
C SER A 216 16.71 -8.65 13.52
N THR A 217 15.80 -9.53 13.90
CA THR A 217 15.65 -10.88 13.34
C THR A 217 14.25 -11.24 12.88
N GLN A 218 13.22 -10.50 13.27
CA GLN A 218 11.81 -10.84 13.00
C GLN A 218 10.96 -9.61 12.80
N GLN A 219 9.98 -9.72 11.92
CA GLN A 219 8.92 -8.72 11.79
C GLN A 219 7.67 -9.16 12.54
N TYR A 220 7.02 -8.19 13.14
CA TYR A 220 5.78 -8.39 13.86
C TYR A 220 4.71 -7.45 13.34
N MET A 221 3.52 -7.96 13.24
CA MET A 221 2.32 -7.18 13.05
C MET A 221 1.57 -7.09 14.37
N ILE A 222 1.24 -5.89 14.79
CA ILE A 222 0.42 -5.65 15.97
C ILE A 222 -0.97 -5.27 15.49
N SER A 223 -1.95 -6.13 15.75
CA SER A 223 -3.36 -5.89 15.46
C SER A 223 -4.15 -6.03 16.75
N GLY A 224 -4.75 -4.95 17.20
CA GLY A 224 -5.45 -4.94 18.48
C GLY A 224 -4.53 -5.37 19.64
N GLN A 225 -4.91 -6.44 20.34
CA GLN A 225 -4.14 -6.99 21.48
C GLN A 225 -3.26 -8.20 21.12
N LYS A 226 -3.15 -8.58 19.85
CA LYS A 226 -2.39 -9.78 19.45
C LYS A 226 -1.17 -9.42 18.61
N LEU A 227 -0.03 -9.89 19.07
CA LEU A 227 1.22 -9.88 18.32
C LEU A 227 1.27 -11.14 17.45
N LYS A 228 1.46 -10.98 16.14
CA LYS A 228 1.67 -12.10 15.21
C LYS A 228 3.07 -12.02 14.63
N ASN A 229 3.79 -13.14 14.66
CA ASN A 229 5.08 -13.26 14.00
C ASN A 229 4.86 -13.48 12.49
N LEU A 230 5.42 -12.63 11.67
CA LEU A 230 5.25 -12.65 10.22
C LEU A 230 6.25 -13.58 9.50
N THR A 231 7.30 -14.02 10.19
CA THR A 231 8.29 -14.92 9.61
C THR A 231 7.87 -16.38 9.59
N SER A 232 6.80 -16.73 10.32
CA SER A 232 6.26 -18.08 10.39
C SER A 232 5.19 -18.39 9.32
N VAL A 233 4.98 -17.47 8.39
CA VAL A 233 4.07 -17.67 7.26
C VAL A 233 4.86 -18.22 6.09
N THR A 234 5.20 -19.51 6.17
CA THR A 234 5.81 -20.31 5.08
C THR A 234 4.82 -21.31 4.55
#